data_f5830f79e36029acc797cc72a032de92
#
_entry.id   f5830f79e36029acc797cc72a032de92
#
_cell.length_a   1.000
_cell.length_b   1.000
_cell.length_c   1.000
_cell.angle_alpha   90.00
_cell.angle_beta   90.00
_cell.angle_gamma   90.00
#
_symmetry.space_group_name_H-M   'P 1'
#
loop_
_entity.id
_entity.type
_entity.pdbx_description
1 polymer ?
#
loop_
_entity_poly.entity_id
_entity_poly.type
_entity_poly.pdbx_seq_one_letter_code
_entity_poly.pdbx_strand_id
1 'polypeptide(L)'
;QGWHLISPTVKTSLYSVGIEQSYLTSEDKGDSPKDESFKTPTADGKSLQVDLEFSYKFDQSRVTDVFTQFKGQSGESVKNTFIKPKMKAWTQEVTAKYPVTDVFGDKRQELNEALDEYLKQKFEPYGIIIDTVNFTSISTDDETQAAIQKKVNAQQELELANIEATTAK
;
A
#
# COMPACT_ATOMS: atom_id res chain seq x y z
N GLN A 1 10.29 22.70 19.88
CA GLN A 1 10.87 21.84 20.94
C GLN A 1 11.22 22.70 22.15
N GLY A 2 10.78 22.29 23.34
CA GLY A 2 11.02 23.01 24.58
C GLY A 2 10.00 22.67 25.65
N TRP A 3 10.26 23.13 26.84
CA TRP A 3 9.33 23.00 27.96
C TRP A 3 8.26 24.09 27.87
N HIS A 4 6.99 23.67 27.84
CA HIS A 4 5.86 24.58 27.83
C HIS A 4 4.96 24.26 29.05
N LEU A 5 4.68 25.28 29.86
CA LEU A 5 3.72 25.15 30.93
C LEU A 5 2.32 25.29 30.34
N ILE A 6 1.53 24.23 30.39
CA ILE A 6 0.14 24.23 29.91
C ILE A 6 -0.82 24.07 31.08
N SER A 7 -2.01 24.64 30.95
CA SER A 7 -3.08 24.45 31.94
C SER A 7 -3.48 22.99 32.01
N PRO A 8 -3.79 22.41 33.17
CA PRO A 8 -4.23 21.03 33.32
C PRO A 8 -5.55 20.71 32.58
N THR A 9 -6.25 21.74 32.11
CA THR A 9 -7.49 21.59 31.31
C THR A 9 -7.23 21.51 29.80
N VAL A 10 -6.00 21.80 29.37
CA VAL A 10 -5.62 21.76 27.96
C VAL A 10 -5.32 20.32 27.54
N LYS A 11 -6.01 19.84 26.52
CA LYS A 11 -5.71 18.57 25.87
C LYS A 11 -4.71 18.78 24.73
N THR A 12 -3.71 17.93 24.65
CA THR A 12 -2.70 17.96 23.59
C THR A 12 -2.85 16.76 22.68
N SER A 13 -2.59 16.96 21.39
CA SER A 13 -2.49 15.89 20.41
C SER A 13 -1.09 15.87 19.81
N LEU A 14 -0.51 14.68 19.70
CA LEU A 14 0.84 14.48 19.19
C LEU A 14 0.79 13.98 17.75
N TYR A 15 1.61 14.57 16.90
CA TYR A 15 1.81 14.16 15.52
C TYR A 15 3.29 13.93 15.26
N SER A 16 3.64 12.78 14.72
CA SER A 16 5.01 12.49 14.32
C SER A 16 5.35 13.21 13.02
N VAL A 17 6.35 14.05 13.06
CA VAL A 17 6.93 14.71 11.89
C VAL A 17 8.14 13.95 11.34
N GLY A 18 8.58 12.91 12.04
CA GLY A 18 9.54 11.93 11.55
C GLY A 18 8.83 10.80 10.81
N ILE A 19 9.59 10.06 10.00
CA ILE A 19 9.07 8.92 9.26
C ILE A 19 8.67 7.81 10.23
N GLU A 20 7.43 7.36 10.14
CA GLU A 20 6.89 6.20 10.85
C GLU A 20 6.61 5.07 9.87
N GLN A 21 6.99 3.86 10.26
CA GLN A 21 6.68 2.64 9.53
C GLN A 21 5.38 2.05 10.06
N SER A 22 4.51 1.58 9.16
CA SER A 22 3.28 0.88 9.52
C SER A 22 2.99 -0.25 8.53
N TYR A 23 2.15 -1.18 8.98
CA TYR A 23 1.92 -2.44 8.30
C TYR A 23 0.43 -2.74 8.18
N LEU A 24 0.05 -3.30 7.06
CA LEU A 24 -1.24 -3.93 6.80
C LEU A 24 -0.98 -5.37 6.38
N THR A 25 -0.56 -6.18 7.34
CA THR A 25 -0.05 -7.54 7.12
C THR A 25 -0.85 -8.57 7.89
N SER A 26 -0.69 -9.82 7.52
CA SER A 26 -1.22 -10.96 8.28
C SER A 26 -0.65 -10.99 9.70
N GLU A 27 -1.33 -11.71 10.57
CA GLU A 27 -0.94 -11.94 11.97
C GLU A 27 0.56 -12.22 12.10
N ASP A 28 1.20 -11.68 13.13
CA ASP A 28 2.61 -11.88 13.49
C ASP A 28 3.66 -11.24 12.55
N LYS A 29 3.24 -10.49 11.53
CA LYS A 29 4.19 -9.86 10.59
C LYS A 29 4.23 -8.34 10.64
N GLY A 30 3.41 -7.71 11.46
CA GLY A 30 3.23 -6.26 11.46
C GLY A 30 3.32 -5.61 12.84
N ASP A 31 2.74 -4.42 12.92
CA ASP A 31 2.67 -3.60 14.14
C ASP A 31 1.40 -3.86 14.98
N SER A 32 0.58 -4.80 14.57
CA SER A 32 -0.68 -5.17 15.22
C SER A 32 -0.74 -6.68 15.47
N PRO A 33 -1.32 -7.12 16.62
CA PRO A 33 -1.58 -8.54 16.87
C PRO A 33 -2.76 -9.09 16.06
N LYS A 34 -3.39 -8.26 15.24
CA LYS A 34 -4.53 -8.64 14.40
C LYS A 34 -4.08 -8.83 12.96
N ASP A 35 -4.74 -9.71 12.26
CA ASP A 35 -4.62 -9.81 10.81
C ASP A 35 -5.19 -8.53 10.17
N GLU A 36 -4.32 -7.71 9.60
CA GLU A 36 -4.65 -6.49 8.88
C GLU A 36 -4.44 -6.64 7.37
N SER A 37 -4.05 -7.84 6.89
CA SER A 37 -4.03 -8.15 5.47
C SER A 37 -5.43 -7.97 4.85
N PHE A 38 -5.50 -7.70 3.58
CA PHE A 38 -6.76 -7.40 2.95
C PHE A 38 -6.86 -7.91 1.51
N LYS A 39 -8.09 -8.00 1.03
CA LYS A 39 -8.37 -8.44 -0.32
C LYS A 39 -8.47 -7.24 -1.26
N THR A 40 -7.90 -7.39 -2.46
CA THR A 40 -8.00 -6.41 -3.53
C THR A 40 -8.52 -7.07 -4.80
N PRO A 41 -9.37 -6.36 -5.59
CA PRO A 41 -9.83 -6.86 -6.86
C PRO A 41 -8.79 -6.63 -7.96
N THR A 42 -8.90 -7.40 -9.02
CA THR A 42 -8.15 -7.19 -10.27
C THR A 42 -9.10 -6.78 -11.40
N ALA A 43 -8.54 -6.28 -12.51
CA ALA A 43 -9.33 -5.84 -13.67
C ALA A 43 -10.15 -6.97 -14.31
N ASP A 44 -9.70 -8.21 -14.18
CA ASP A 44 -10.35 -9.41 -14.70
C ASP A 44 -11.27 -10.11 -13.66
N GLY A 45 -11.61 -9.42 -12.58
CA GLY A 45 -12.57 -9.89 -11.58
C GLY A 45 -12.03 -10.95 -10.63
N LYS A 46 -10.72 -11.14 -10.55
CA LYS A 46 -10.08 -12.01 -9.57
C LYS A 46 -9.83 -11.26 -8.25
N SER A 47 -9.62 -11.99 -7.19
CA SER A 47 -9.33 -11.44 -5.86
C SER A 47 -7.92 -11.82 -5.43
N LEU A 48 -7.20 -10.83 -4.93
CA LEU A 48 -5.86 -10.99 -4.37
C LEU A 48 -5.92 -10.80 -2.86
N GLN A 49 -5.19 -11.60 -2.11
CA GLN A 49 -4.88 -11.36 -0.71
C GLN A 49 -3.52 -10.67 -0.64
N VAL A 50 -3.46 -9.50 -0.03
CA VAL A 50 -2.24 -8.69 -0.01
C VAL A 50 -1.83 -8.30 1.40
N ASP A 51 -0.53 -8.31 1.61
CA ASP A 51 0.15 -7.68 2.73
C ASP A 51 0.87 -6.44 2.19
N LEU A 52 0.74 -5.32 2.90
CA LEU A 52 1.30 -4.03 2.52
C LEU A 52 2.09 -3.43 3.69
N GLU A 53 3.24 -2.89 3.39
CA GLU A 53 3.98 -2.03 4.31
C GLU A 53 4.06 -0.62 3.73
N PHE A 54 4.04 0.37 4.59
CA PHE A 54 4.17 1.76 4.20
C PHE A 54 4.84 2.60 5.28
N SER A 55 5.52 3.64 4.83
CA SER A 55 6.07 4.66 5.72
C SER A 55 5.47 6.02 5.40
N TYR A 56 5.25 6.80 6.44
CA TYR A 56 4.60 8.10 6.32
C TYR A 56 5.07 9.05 7.42
N LYS A 57 4.76 10.33 7.25
CA LYS A 57 4.93 11.35 8.27
C LYS A 57 3.85 12.41 8.12
N PHE A 58 3.62 13.18 9.18
CA PHE A 58 2.80 14.38 9.08
C PHE A 58 3.65 15.57 8.61
N ASP A 59 3.09 16.37 7.73
CA ASP A 59 3.74 17.60 7.27
C ASP A 59 3.81 18.61 8.40
N GLN A 60 5.02 18.92 8.87
CA GLN A 60 5.26 19.85 9.97
C GLN A 60 4.65 21.22 9.71
N SER A 61 4.65 21.68 8.48
CA SER A 61 4.09 22.98 8.09
C SER A 61 2.56 23.03 8.15
N ARG A 62 1.90 21.87 8.15
CA ARG A 62 0.44 21.71 8.07
C ARG A 62 -0.17 21.01 9.29
N VAL A 63 0.56 20.88 10.39
CA VAL A 63 0.08 20.19 11.60
C VAL A 63 -1.21 20.80 12.14
N THR A 64 -1.36 22.12 12.04
CA THR A 64 -2.60 22.83 12.47
C THR A 64 -3.80 22.44 11.61
N ASP A 65 -3.60 22.29 10.30
CA ASP A 65 -4.63 21.86 9.38
C ASP A 65 -5.02 20.39 9.64
N VAL A 66 -4.05 19.54 9.91
CA VAL A 66 -4.25 18.14 10.29
C VAL A 66 -5.08 18.07 11.58
N PHE A 67 -4.72 18.85 12.59
CA PHE A 67 -5.47 18.94 13.85
C PHE A 67 -6.93 19.33 13.61
N THR A 68 -7.17 20.32 12.78
CA THR A 68 -8.52 20.82 12.47
C THR A 68 -9.32 19.78 11.66
N GLN A 69 -8.74 19.23 10.63
CA GLN A 69 -9.39 18.22 9.76
C GLN A 69 -9.82 16.96 10.54
N PHE A 70 -8.95 16.49 11.43
CA PHE A 70 -9.17 15.26 12.20
C PHE A 70 -9.74 15.54 13.62
N LYS A 71 -10.28 16.72 13.83
CA LYS A 71 -10.99 17.11 15.08
C LYS A 71 -10.13 16.90 16.33
N GLY A 72 -8.84 17.19 16.25
CA GLY A 72 -7.91 17.06 17.37
C GLY A 72 -7.52 15.63 17.73
N GLN A 73 -7.80 14.65 16.90
CA GLN A 73 -7.29 13.28 17.09
C GLN A 73 -5.76 13.27 17.07
N SER A 74 -5.14 12.40 17.88
CA SER A 74 -3.69 12.18 17.85
C SER A 74 -3.25 11.53 16.53
N GLY A 75 -1.97 11.65 16.19
CA GLY A 75 -1.41 11.02 14.98
C GLY A 75 -1.63 9.51 14.95
N GLU A 76 -1.53 8.82 16.09
CA GLU A 76 -1.82 7.39 16.17
C GLU A 76 -3.29 7.07 15.92
N SER A 77 -4.21 7.87 16.44
CA SER A 77 -5.63 7.73 16.17
C SER A 77 -5.94 7.97 14.68
N VAL A 78 -5.34 8.99 14.08
CA VAL A 78 -5.46 9.26 12.62
C VAL A 78 -4.93 8.07 11.81
N LYS A 79 -3.80 7.49 12.19
CA LYS A 79 -3.26 6.27 11.55
C LYS A 79 -4.30 5.16 11.52
N ASN A 80 -4.90 4.85 12.65
CA ASN A 80 -5.80 3.70 12.79
C ASN A 80 -7.19 3.95 12.19
N THR A 81 -7.70 5.18 12.26
CA THR A 81 -9.07 5.50 11.83
C THR A 81 -9.15 6.05 10.40
N PHE A 82 -8.09 6.59 9.87
CA PHE A 82 -8.06 7.21 8.55
C PHE A 82 -6.99 6.62 7.63
N ILE A 83 -5.72 6.63 8.02
CA ILE A 83 -4.62 6.24 7.11
C ILE A 83 -4.74 4.77 6.70
N LYS A 84 -4.82 3.85 7.64
CA LYS A 84 -4.94 2.41 7.35
C LYS A 84 -6.19 2.07 6.52
N PRO A 85 -7.41 2.51 6.88
CA PRO A 85 -8.60 2.25 6.05
C PRO A 85 -8.52 2.85 4.64
N LYS A 86 -8.01 4.08 4.51
CA LYS A 86 -7.85 4.73 3.20
C LYS A 86 -6.74 4.08 2.37
N MET A 87 -5.67 3.64 3.00
CA MET A 87 -4.62 2.86 2.34
C MET A 87 -5.20 1.61 1.67
N LYS A 88 -6.03 0.85 2.39
CA LYS A 88 -6.74 -0.31 1.84
C LYS A 88 -7.63 0.07 0.66
N ALA A 89 -8.50 1.05 0.82
CA ALA A 89 -9.46 1.46 -0.19
C ALA A 89 -8.78 1.96 -1.48
N TRP A 90 -7.78 2.81 -1.36
CA TRP A 90 -7.06 3.35 -2.52
C TRP A 90 -6.12 2.34 -3.18
N THR A 91 -5.57 1.40 -2.43
CA THR A 91 -4.86 0.26 -3.01
C THR A 91 -5.79 -0.60 -3.87
N GLN A 92 -7.02 -0.85 -3.42
CA GLN A 92 -8.03 -1.56 -4.20
C GLN A 92 -8.37 -0.84 -5.51
N GLU A 93 -8.43 0.48 -5.52
CA GLU A 93 -8.67 1.28 -6.73
C GLU A 93 -7.52 1.14 -7.76
N VAL A 94 -6.30 1.03 -7.30
CA VAL A 94 -5.13 0.84 -8.17
C VAL A 94 -5.09 -0.58 -8.73
N THR A 95 -5.21 -1.59 -7.88
CA THR A 95 -5.13 -3.00 -8.32
C THR A 95 -6.27 -3.39 -9.27
N ALA A 96 -7.44 -2.76 -9.13
CA ALA A 96 -8.58 -2.97 -10.01
C ALA A 96 -8.32 -2.59 -11.48
N LYS A 97 -7.26 -1.88 -11.76
CA LYS A 97 -6.85 -1.49 -13.13
C LYS A 97 -5.94 -2.52 -13.81
N TYR A 98 -5.42 -3.49 -13.07
CA TYR A 98 -4.45 -4.48 -13.55
C TYR A 98 -5.06 -5.87 -13.55
N PRO A 99 -4.92 -6.64 -14.65
CA PRO A 99 -5.29 -8.06 -14.63
C PRO A 99 -4.35 -8.85 -13.73
N VAL A 100 -4.83 -9.98 -13.22
CA VAL A 100 -4.07 -10.81 -12.27
C VAL A 100 -2.71 -11.26 -12.82
N THR A 101 -2.61 -11.51 -14.10
CA THR A 101 -1.35 -11.90 -14.76
C THR A 101 -0.29 -10.81 -14.74
N ASP A 102 -0.69 -9.55 -14.82
CA ASP A 102 0.22 -8.40 -14.75
C ASP A 102 0.75 -8.19 -13.32
N VAL A 103 -0.08 -8.46 -12.31
CA VAL A 103 0.30 -8.37 -10.90
C VAL A 103 1.39 -9.38 -10.54
N PHE A 104 1.33 -10.59 -11.07
CA PHE A 104 2.32 -11.65 -10.85
C PHE A 104 3.43 -11.70 -11.90
N GLY A 105 3.35 -10.89 -12.95
CA GLY A 105 4.27 -10.86 -14.08
C GLY A 105 5.15 -9.63 -14.14
N ASP A 106 5.49 -9.25 -15.36
CA ASP A 106 6.45 -8.18 -15.67
C ASP A 106 5.99 -6.78 -15.24
N LYS A 107 4.69 -6.58 -15.09
CA LYS A 107 4.10 -5.28 -14.71
C LYS A 107 3.98 -5.05 -13.20
N ARG A 108 4.50 -5.94 -12.38
CA ARG A 108 4.47 -5.78 -10.92
C ARG A 108 5.21 -4.52 -10.46
N GLN A 109 6.32 -4.19 -11.10
CA GLN A 109 7.06 -2.96 -10.79
C GLN A 109 6.23 -1.73 -11.18
N GLU A 110 5.62 -1.72 -12.35
CA GLU A 110 4.73 -0.66 -12.80
C GLU A 110 3.55 -0.47 -11.82
N LEU A 111 2.97 -1.57 -11.34
CA LEU A 111 1.92 -1.54 -10.32
C LEU A 111 2.40 -0.89 -9.02
N ASN A 112 3.59 -1.24 -8.54
CA ASN A 112 4.16 -0.64 -7.32
C ASN A 112 4.40 0.86 -7.49
N GLU A 113 4.94 1.29 -8.62
CA GLU A 113 5.19 2.70 -8.93
C GLU A 113 3.87 3.48 -9.03
N ALA A 114 2.87 2.91 -9.71
CA ALA A 114 1.54 3.52 -9.82
C ALA A 114 0.84 3.62 -8.46
N LEU A 115 0.98 2.62 -7.60
CA LEU A 115 0.44 2.63 -6.24
C LEU A 115 1.10 3.71 -5.39
N ASP A 116 2.43 3.77 -5.41
CA ASP A 116 3.20 4.76 -4.64
C ASP A 116 2.82 6.19 -5.03
N GLU A 117 2.80 6.48 -6.33
CA GLU A 117 2.40 7.79 -6.84
C GLU A 117 0.96 8.14 -6.51
N TYR A 118 0.03 7.20 -6.71
CA TYR A 118 -1.39 7.40 -6.42
C TYR A 118 -1.63 7.71 -4.94
N LEU A 119 -1.02 6.95 -4.04
CA LEU A 119 -1.17 7.16 -2.60
C LEU A 119 -0.53 8.46 -2.11
N LYS A 120 0.64 8.83 -2.65
CA LYS A 120 1.26 10.13 -2.37
C LYS A 120 0.33 11.30 -2.73
N GLN A 121 -0.27 11.25 -3.91
CA GLN A 121 -1.23 12.27 -4.36
C GLN A 121 -2.50 12.31 -3.52
N LYS A 122 -3.02 11.15 -3.12
CA LYS A 122 -4.26 11.06 -2.35
C LYS A 122 -4.13 11.52 -0.90
N PHE A 123 -3.00 11.28 -0.26
CA PHE A 123 -2.77 11.68 1.12
C PHE A 123 -2.26 13.12 1.27
N GLU A 124 -1.66 13.69 0.24
CA GLU A 124 -1.10 15.04 0.28
C GLU A 124 -2.10 16.11 0.74
N PRO A 125 -3.37 16.18 0.26
CA PRO A 125 -4.34 17.16 0.70
C PRO A 125 -4.64 17.12 2.21
N TYR A 126 -4.40 16.00 2.86
CA TYR A 126 -4.64 15.79 4.29
C TYR A 126 -3.43 16.13 5.18
N GLY A 127 -2.34 16.61 4.61
CA GLY A 127 -1.11 16.90 5.34
C GLY A 127 -0.35 15.64 5.76
N ILE A 128 -0.56 14.54 5.06
CA ILE A 128 0.11 13.25 5.27
C ILE A 128 1.03 12.99 4.09
N ILE A 129 2.32 12.85 4.37
CA ILE A 129 3.35 12.59 3.36
C ILE A 129 3.67 11.10 3.40
N ILE A 130 3.38 10.40 2.32
CA ILE A 130 3.78 9.00 2.13
C ILE A 130 5.22 8.98 1.61
N ASP A 131 6.09 8.24 2.30
CA ASP A 131 7.49 8.07 1.92
C ASP A 131 7.66 6.87 0.99
N THR A 132 7.27 5.68 1.46
CA THR A 132 7.31 4.45 0.68
C THR A 132 6.07 3.59 0.87
N VAL A 133 5.69 2.85 -0.16
CA VAL A 133 4.62 1.83 -0.10
C VAL A 133 5.08 0.61 -0.88
N ASN A 134 5.00 -0.57 -0.28
CA ASN A 134 5.38 -1.82 -0.94
C ASN A 134 4.42 -2.95 -0.59
N PHE A 135 4.10 -3.78 -1.57
CA PHE A 135 3.50 -5.08 -1.32
C PHE A 135 4.56 -6.04 -0.78
N THR A 136 4.37 -6.54 0.43
CA THR A 136 5.28 -7.54 1.03
C THR A 136 4.87 -8.96 0.68
N SER A 137 3.58 -9.17 0.43
CA SER A 137 3.06 -10.45 -0.03
C SER A 137 1.83 -10.23 -0.91
N ILE A 138 1.72 -10.99 -1.98
CA ILE A 138 0.54 -11.06 -2.83
C ILE A 138 0.25 -12.53 -3.10
N SER A 139 -0.95 -12.97 -2.80
CA SER A 139 -1.42 -14.32 -3.07
C SER A 139 -2.83 -14.31 -3.67
N THR A 140 -3.19 -15.41 -4.31
CA THR A 140 -4.51 -15.61 -4.88
C THR A 140 -4.93 -17.07 -4.61
N ASP A 141 -6.16 -17.43 -4.98
CA ASP A 141 -6.63 -18.80 -4.85
C ASP A 141 -5.81 -19.78 -5.70
N ASP A 142 -5.81 -21.06 -5.30
CA ASP A 142 -4.99 -22.11 -5.93
C ASP A 142 -5.32 -22.31 -7.41
N GLU A 143 -6.59 -22.19 -7.79
CA GLU A 143 -7.04 -22.35 -9.18
C GLU A 143 -6.50 -21.20 -10.05
N THR A 144 -6.60 -19.97 -9.57
CA THR A 144 -6.06 -18.79 -10.26
C THR A 144 -4.53 -18.85 -10.33
N GLN A 145 -3.88 -19.30 -9.26
CA GLN A 145 -2.42 -19.49 -9.21
C GLN A 145 -1.96 -20.52 -10.26
N ALA A 146 -2.66 -21.65 -10.39
CA ALA A 146 -2.37 -22.66 -11.38
C ALA A 146 -2.57 -22.14 -12.83
N ALA A 147 -3.61 -21.36 -13.07
CA ALA A 147 -3.87 -20.73 -14.36
C ALA A 147 -2.79 -19.70 -14.74
N ILE A 148 -2.31 -18.91 -13.78
CA ILE A 148 -1.20 -17.97 -13.98
C ILE A 148 0.07 -18.73 -14.34
N GLN A 149 0.40 -19.80 -13.60
CA GLN A 149 1.59 -20.60 -13.84
C GLN A 149 1.59 -21.21 -15.24
N LYS A 150 0.45 -21.71 -15.72
CA LYS A 150 0.31 -22.21 -17.09
C LYS A 150 0.56 -21.10 -18.12
N LYS A 151 0.03 -19.91 -17.92
CA LYS A 151 0.25 -18.77 -18.82
C LYS A 151 1.71 -18.34 -18.88
N VAL A 152 2.37 -18.26 -17.74
CA VAL A 152 3.80 -17.90 -17.64
C VAL A 152 4.65 -18.97 -18.35
N ASN A 153 4.38 -20.24 -18.13
CA ASN A 153 5.10 -21.33 -18.79
C ASN A 153 4.91 -21.28 -20.32
N ALA A 154 3.69 -21.05 -20.81
CA ALA A 154 3.42 -20.93 -22.24
C ALA A 154 4.13 -19.72 -22.87
N GLN A 155 4.22 -18.60 -22.18
CA GLN A 155 4.98 -17.43 -22.64
C GLN A 155 6.48 -17.70 -22.70
N GLN A 156 7.04 -18.38 -21.70
CA GLN A 156 8.45 -18.78 -21.69
C GLN A 156 8.78 -19.76 -22.83
N GLU A 157 7.91 -20.72 -23.12
CA GLU A 157 8.08 -21.64 -24.26
C GLU A 157 8.05 -20.89 -25.60
N LEU A 158 7.17 -19.91 -25.76
CA LEU A 158 7.10 -19.05 -26.95
C LEU A 158 8.36 -18.20 -27.13
N GLU A 159 8.88 -17.64 -26.06
CA GLU A 159 10.13 -16.86 -26.10
C GLU A 159 11.33 -17.72 -26.46
N LEU A 160 11.44 -18.92 -25.90
CA LEU A 160 12.49 -19.89 -26.24
C LEU A 160 12.41 -20.29 -27.70
N ALA A 161 11.21 -20.61 -28.22
CA ALA A 161 11.00 -20.94 -29.61
C ALA A 161 11.38 -19.78 -30.56
N ASN A 162 11.08 -18.55 -30.20
CA ASN A 162 11.47 -17.37 -30.96
C ASN A 162 12.98 -17.13 -30.94
N ILE A 163 13.66 -17.38 -29.82
CA ILE A 163 15.12 -17.27 -29.69
C ILE A 163 15.81 -18.34 -30.53
N GLU A 164 15.34 -19.58 -30.50
CA GLU A 164 15.86 -20.67 -31.34
C GLU A 164 15.67 -20.39 -32.83
N ALA A 165 14.51 -19.87 -33.24
CA ALA A 165 14.25 -19.47 -34.63
C ALA A 165 15.13 -18.29 -35.10
N THR A 166 15.53 -17.40 -34.18
CA THR A 166 16.42 -16.26 -34.48
C THR A 166 17.90 -16.67 -34.53
N THR A 167 18.28 -17.69 -33.77
CA THR A 167 19.66 -18.20 -33.73
C THR A 167 19.96 -19.18 -34.88
N ALA A 168 18.95 -19.76 -35.52
CA ALA A 168 19.07 -20.70 -36.63
C ALA A 168 19.24 -20.01 -38.03
N LYS A 169 19.33 -18.68 -38.07
CA LYS A 169 19.68 -17.87 -39.24
C LYS A 169 21.10 -17.35 -39.13
#